data_a97aba323fec047c5d6c0a7614129b1b
#
_entry.id   a97aba323fec047c5d6c0a7614129b1b
#
_cell.length_a   1.000
_cell.length_b   1.000
_cell.length_c   1.000
_cell.angle_alpha   90.00
_cell.angle_beta   90.00
_cell.angle_gamma   90.00
#
_symmetry.space_group_name_H-M   'P 1'
#
loop_
_entity.id
_entity.type
_entity.pdbx_description
1 polymer ?
#
loop_
_entity_poly.entity_id
_entity_poly.type
_entity_poly.pdbx_seq_one_letter_code
_entity_poly.pdbx_strand_id
1 'polypeptide(L)'
;MRKTIITMLLGLVTISTSAQNGEFVGGDISLLPDYENSKTKYLDGAGNKIPDLIPWLIKDCGWNTFRVRLFVNPKEPDPKNVSGVVQDLNYVTTLGKRIKEAGGRFMLDFHYSDSWADPSHQELPSAWKDCTTSAQKAEKVYTYTKEQLQHLVAAGATPDFVQVGNEISYGMVGISVKPYEHSGDDWAGLLNVLTKGCQAVREVCPKAKIIIHTERSGKPDDTEFYYKKLQDLDYDIIGLSYYPFYHGVLQNLRTTLTRLYSVFPGKDVHIVETAYPIQWWPEDATVDTRSTWPVKEGACDGQYKYTTDLVGLLKDFKNVKGLMWWFPEEAGNGDNANWNTMSGVVISGWLNRGLWWPTVSGNGHWPLKVGDTGVLWTLRNFLSPEASGIENITIGDANSSFSGETDDRGDNLIYNAQGQCVGTSFENLPKGLYITRNKKILR
;
A
#
# COMPACT_ATOMS: atom_id res chain seq x y z
N MET A 1 20.29 -60.49 -10.88
CA MET A 1 20.48 -59.15 -10.36
C MET A 1 19.73 -58.18 -11.26
N ARG A 2 18.53 -57.76 -10.85
CA ARG A 2 17.73 -56.78 -11.59
C ARG A 2 18.06 -55.41 -11.01
N LYS A 3 18.58 -54.48 -11.84
CA LYS A 3 18.81 -53.09 -11.49
C LYS A 3 17.50 -52.32 -11.69
N THR A 4 16.92 -51.84 -10.61
CA THR A 4 15.78 -50.93 -10.62
C THR A 4 16.31 -49.52 -10.81
N ILE A 5 15.96 -48.88 -11.93
CA ILE A 5 16.25 -47.48 -12.20
C ILE A 5 15.06 -46.69 -11.62
N ILE A 6 15.33 -45.90 -10.58
CA ILE A 6 14.37 -44.93 -10.04
C ILE A 6 14.53 -43.63 -10.86
N THR A 7 13.56 -43.35 -11.71
CA THR A 7 13.47 -42.09 -12.43
C THR A 7 12.82 -41.06 -11.49
N MET A 8 13.62 -40.13 -11.00
CA MET A 8 13.14 -38.99 -10.25
C MET A 8 12.50 -38.01 -11.22
N LEU A 9 11.18 -37.92 -11.22
CA LEU A 9 10.44 -36.85 -11.93
C LEU A 9 10.62 -35.54 -11.15
N LEU A 10 11.50 -34.66 -11.61
CA LEU A 10 11.50 -33.26 -11.18
C LEU A 10 10.25 -32.60 -11.78
N GLY A 11 9.24 -32.38 -10.95
CA GLY A 11 8.12 -31.53 -11.31
C GLY A 11 8.61 -30.07 -11.42
N LEU A 12 8.76 -29.58 -12.65
CA LEU A 12 8.86 -28.14 -12.88
C LEU A 12 7.53 -27.51 -12.46
N VAL A 13 7.51 -26.87 -11.31
CA VAL A 13 6.47 -25.90 -11.00
C VAL A 13 6.72 -24.68 -11.89
N THR A 14 6.04 -24.63 -13.01
CA THR A 14 5.96 -23.40 -13.81
C THR A 14 5.13 -22.40 -13.02
N ILE A 15 5.79 -21.54 -12.26
CA ILE A 15 5.16 -20.32 -11.75
C ILE A 15 4.83 -19.50 -12.99
N SER A 16 3.55 -19.49 -13.35
CA SER A 16 3.01 -18.63 -14.40
C SER A 16 3.31 -17.18 -14.03
N THR A 17 4.25 -16.56 -14.73
CA THR A 17 4.48 -15.10 -14.67
C THR A 17 3.42 -14.38 -15.47
N SER A 18 2.14 -14.60 -15.14
CA SER A 18 1.06 -13.80 -15.65
C SER A 18 0.82 -12.70 -14.65
N ALA A 19 1.18 -11.49 -14.99
CA ALA A 19 0.43 -10.33 -14.50
C ALA A 19 1.30 -9.10 -14.26
N GLN A 20 1.87 -8.56 -15.34
CA GLN A 20 2.20 -7.13 -15.34
C GLN A 20 0.98 -6.25 -15.70
N ASN A 21 -0.17 -6.85 -15.99
CA ASN A 21 -1.41 -6.15 -16.35
C ASN A 21 -2.56 -6.34 -15.35
N GLY A 22 -2.28 -6.85 -14.15
CA GLY A 22 -3.28 -7.10 -13.10
C GLY A 22 -3.58 -5.86 -12.25
N GLU A 23 -4.46 -6.06 -11.30
CA GLU A 23 -4.77 -5.11 -10.24
C GLU A 23 -3.93 -5.43 -9.00
N PHE A 24 -3.62 -4.40 -8.20
CA PHE A 24 -2.68 -4.47 -7.09
C PHE A 24 -3.33 -3.89 -5.83
N VAL A 25 -3.31 -4.65 -4.75
CA VAL A 25 -3.84 -4.22 -3.46
C VAL A 25 -2.89 -4.58 -2.34
N GLY A 26 -2.76 -3.69 -1.37
CA GLY A 26 -1.92 -3.91 -0.22
C GLY A 26 -1.74 -2.67 0.64
N GLY A 27 -0.52 -2.45 1.12
CA GLY A 27 -0.20 -1.30 1.95
C GLY A 27 1.27 -0.99 2.04
N ASP A 28 1.57 0.21 2.54
CA ASP A 28 2.91 0.60 2.96
C ASP A 28 3.18 0.02 4.34
N ILE A 29 4.09 -0.96 4.40
CA ILE A 29 4.47 -1.69 5.62
C ILE A 29 5.89 -1.36 6.08
N SER A 30 6.33 -0.16 5.79
CA SER A 30 7.73 0.26 6.02
C SER A 30 8.16 0.21 7.48
N LEU A 31 7.24 0.20 8.45
CA LEU A 31 7.56 0.11 9.87
C LEU A 31 7.37 -1.30 10.46
N LEU A 32 6.90 -2.26 9.67
CA LEU A 32 6.63 -3.62 10.18
C LEU A 32 7.83 -4.25 10.91
N PRO A 33 9.08 -4.24 10.38
CA PRO A 33 10.22 -4.79 11.10
C PRO A 33 10.49 -4.08 12.43
N ASP A 34 10.27 -2.77 12.50
CA ASP A 34 10.47 -1.99 13.72
C ASP A 34 9.47 -2.37 14.81
N TYR A 35 8.18 -2.51 14.44
CA TYR A 35 7.15 -3.02 15.34
C TYR A 35 7.43 -4.45 15.81
N GLU A 36 7.86 -5.34 14.92
CA GLU A 36 8.22 -6.72 15.26
C GLU A 36 9.42 -6.77 16.22
N ASN A 37 10.45 -5.96 15.98
CA ASN A 37 11.62 -5.82 16.88
C ASN A 37 11.22 -5.30 18.26
N SER A 38 10.20 -4.44 18.34
CA SER A 38 9.62 -3.95 19.60
C SER A 38 8.72 -4.98 20.28
N LYS A 39 8.67 -6.23 19.82
CA LYS A 39 7.84 -7.31 20.34
C LYS A 39 6.35 -7.14 20.15
N THR A 40 5.93 -6.33 19.21
CA THR A 40 4.52 -6.23 18.78
C THR A 40 4.04 -7.59 18.30
N LYS A 41 2.83 -7.98 18.72
CA LYS A 41 2.20 -9.24 18.36
C LYS A 41 0.89 -8.95 17.65
N TYR A 42 0.83 -9.30 16.39
CA TYR A 42 -0.41 -9.22 15.62
C TYR A 42 -1.25 -10.46 15.85
N LEU A 43 -2.54 -10.27 16.10
CA LEU A 43 -3.53 -11.33 16.27
C LEU A 43 -4.56 -11.26 15.13
N ASP A 44 -5.05 -12.42 14.72
CA ASP A 44 -6.19 -12.52 13.81
C ASP A 44 -7.53 -12.15 14.50
N GLY A 45 -8.64 -12.20 13.75
CA GLY A 45 -9.97 -11.91 14.29
C GLY A 45 -10.42 -12.85 15.41
N ALA A 46 -9.88 -14.08 15.47
CA ALA A 46 -10.16 -15.04 16.51
C ALA A 46 -9.26 -14.88 17.75
N GLY A 47 -8.25 -13.99 17.68
CA GLY A 47 -7.28 -13.78 18.76
C GLY A 47 -6.06 -14.69 18.70
N ASN A 48 -5.86 -15.45 17.62
CA ASN A 48 -4.67 -16.25 17.44
C ASN A 48 -3.50 -15.40 16.95
N LYS A 49 -2.29 -15.73 17.40
CA LYS A 49 -1.08 -15.02 16.97
C LYS A 49 -0.85 -15.27 15.46
N ILE A 50 -0.64 -14.18 14.71
CA ILE A 50 -0.15 -14.23 13.34
C ILE A 50 1.38 -14.40 13.40
N PRO A 51 1.94 -15.51 12.92
CA PRO A 51 3.38 -15.76 13.04
C PRO A 51 4.22 -14.82 12.19
N ASP A 52 3.76 -14.52 10.97
CA ASP A 52 4.37 -13.63 10.00
C ASP A 52 3.26 -12.88 9.25
N LEU A 53 3.30 -11.54 9.34
CA LEU A 53 2.22 -10.71 8.83
C LEU A 53 2.13 -10.72 7.31
N ILE A 54 3.26 -10.73 6.60
CA ILE A 54 3.26 -10.64 5.12
C ILE A 54 2.60 -11.87 4.47
N PRO A 55 3.02 -13.10 4.75
CA PRO A 55 2.34 -14.29 4.23
C PRO A 55 0.86 -14.37 4.64
N TRP A 56 0.53 -13.94 5.85
CA TRP A 56 -0.84 -13.92 6.32
C TRP A 56 -1.70 -12.93 5.52
N LEU A 57 -1.23 -11.70 5.30
CA LEU A 57 -1.93 -10.72 4.47
C LEU A 57 -2.17 -11.22 3.04
N ILE A 58 -1.18 -11.92 2.47
CA ILE A 58 -1.33 -12.52 1.13
C ILE A 58 -2.40 -13.60 1.15
N LYS A 59 -2.28 -14.57 2.07
CA LYS A 59 -3.10 -15.78 2.08
C LYS A 59 -4.51 -15.52 2.58
N ASP A 60 -4.64 -14.81 3.70
CA ASP A 60 -5.90 -14.67 4.41
C ASP A 60 -6.68 -13.40 4.01
N CYS A 61 -5.96 -12.32 3.67
CA CYS A 61 -6.59 -11.07 3.24
C CYS A 61 -6.60 -10.88 1.72
N GLY A 62 -5.84 -11.69 0.96
CA GLY A 62 -5.76 -11.61 -0.50
C GLY A 62 -4.98 -10.40 -1.03
N TRP A 63 -4.11 -9.81 -0.21
CA TRP A 63 -3.22 -8.76 -0.65
C TRP A 63 -2.10 -9.31 -1.54
N ASN A 64 -1.58 -8.50 -2.44
CA ASN A 64 -0.58 -8.97 -3.38
C ASN A 64 0.62 -8.03 -3.56
N THR A 65 0.58 -6.83 -2.97
CA THR A 65 1.60 -5.80 -3.17
C THR A 65 1.92 -5.08 -1.86
N PHE A 66 3.20 -4.81 -1.61
CA PHE A 66 3.65 -4.14 -0.39
C PHE A 66 4.60 -3.01 -0.78
N ARG A 67 4.32 -1.80 -0.29
CA ARG A 67 5.13 -0.62 -0.49
C ARG A 67 6.10 -0.46 0.67
N VAL A 68 7.33 -0.07 0.36
CA VAL A 68 8.38 0.23 1.34
C VAL A 68 9.15 1.46 0.85
N ARG A 69 9.25 2.46 1.72
CA ARG A 69 10.02 3.68 1.46
C ARG A 69 11.50 3.49 1.75
N LEU A 70 12.34 4.26 1.07
CA LEU A 70 13.78 4.29 1.24
C LEU A 70 14.25 5.73 1.40
N PHE A 71 14.93 6.02 2.52
CA PHE A 71 15.63 7.26 2.78
C PHE A 71 17.11 7.17 2.37
N VAL A 72 17.76 8.31 2.13
CA VAL A 72 19.16 8.35 1.71
C VAL A 72 20.09 8.07 2.90
N ASN A 73 19.87 8.76 4.00
CA ASN A 73 20.66 8.60 5.22
C ASN A 73 19.78 8.91 6.44
N PRO A 74 18.85 8.00 6.77
CA PRO A 74 17.97 8.20 7.91
C PRO A 74 18.79 8.25 9.20
N LYS A 75 18.42 9.17 10.08
CA LYS A 75 19.05 9.32 11.40
C LYS A 75 18.05 8.98 12.47
N GLU A 76 18.28 7.87 13.14
CA GLU A 76 17.51 7.46 14.29
C GLU A 76 18.38 7.39 15.56
N PRO A 77 17.84 7.75 16.71
CA PRO A 77 16.62 8.56 16.87
C PRO A 77 16.87 10.03 16.47
N ASP A 78 15.99 10.62 15.67
CA ASP A 78 16.05 12.06 15.43
C ASP A 78 15.64 12.78 16.74
N PRO A 79 16.52 13.61 17.30
CA PRO A 79 16.20 14.36 18.52
C PRO A 79 15.05 15.37 18.34
N LYS A 80 14.60 15.60 17.10
CA LYS A 80 13.46 16.46 16.75
C LYS A 80 12.14 15.68 16.59
N ASN A 81 12.09 14.40 17.00
CA ASN A 81 10.91 13.56 16.91
C ASN A 81 10.40 13.26 15.49
N VAL A 82 11.27 13.14 14.52
CA VAL A 82 10.86 12.64 13.20
C VAL A 82 10.78 11.13 13.27
N SER A 83 9.63 10.65 13.68
CA SER A 83 9.37 9.23 13.89
C SER A 83 9.22 8.47 12.58
N GLY A 84 9.62 7.22 12.60
CA GLY A 84 9.47 6.31 11.46
C GLY A 84 10.47 6.53 10.33
N VAL A 85 11.61 7.21 10.59
CA VAL A 85 12.70 7.45 9.65
C VAL A 85 13.85 6.50 9.95
N VAL A 86 13.65 5.21 9.66
CA VAL A 86 14.62 4.11 9.93
C VAL A 86 15.00 3.34 8.66
N GLN A 87 14.32 3.58 7.54
CA GLN A 87 14.41 2.77 6.34
C GLN A 87 15.64 3.14 5.52
N ASP A 88 16.80 2.68 5.97
CA ASP A 88 18.03 2.67 5.18
C ASP A 88 18.04 1.51 4.16
N LEU A 89 19.09 1.43 3.34
CA LEU A 89 19.19 0.38 2.32
C LEU A 89 19.16 -1.04 2.90
N ASN A 90 19.82 -1.29 4.04
CA ASN A 90 19.86 -2.62 4.64
C ASN A 90 18.50 -3.05 5.18
N TYR A 91 17.81 -2.12 5.82
CA TYR A 91 16.45 -2.31 6.31
C TYR A 91 15.49 -2.64 5.16
N VAL A 92 15.50 -1.82 4.10
CA VAL A 92 14.65 -1.99 2.92
C VAL A 92 14.99 -3.27 2.16
N THR A 93 16.28 -3.63 2.06
CA THR A 93 16.71 -4.88 1.44
C THR A 93 16.14 -6.10 2.17
N THR A 94 16.23 -6.11 3.49
CA THR A 94 15.71 -7.20 4.31
C THR A 94 14.20 -7.35 4.17
N LEU A 95 13.47 -6.25 4.25
CA LEU A 95 12.01 -6.26 4.12
C LEU A 95 11.57 -6.61 2.68
N GLY A 96 12.22 -6.01 1.67
CA GLY A 96 11.92 -6.29 0.26
C GLY A 96 12.16 -7.76 -0.11
N LYS A 97 13.25 -8.36 0.38
CA LYS A 97 13.52 -9.78 0.21
C LYS A 97 12.42 -10.64 0.85
N ARG A 98 12.04 -10.33 2.08
CA ARG A 98 10.97 -11.02 2.80
C ARG A 98 9.62 -10.94 2.05
N ILE A 99 9.29 -9.79 1.46
CA ILE A 99 8.10 -9.62 0.60
C ILE A 99 8.18 -10.56 -0.61
N LYS A 100 9.32 -10.61 -1.30
CA LYS A 100 9.52 -11.46 -2.48
C LYS A 100 9.46 -12.94 -2.14
N GLU A 101 10.07 -13.36 -1.03
CA GLU A 101 10.05 -14.76 -0.54
C GLU A 101 8.63 -15.21 -0.16
N ALA A 102 7.80 -14.30 0.34
CA ALA A 102 6.38 -14.55 0.62
C ALA A 102 5.51 -14.62 -0.64
N GLY A 103 6.05 -14.30 -1.82
CA GLY A 103 5.30 -14.27 -3.09
C GLY A 103 4.58 -12.94 -3.36
N GLY A 104 4.79 -11.92 -2.55
CA GLY A 104 4.27 -10.57 -2.74
C GLY A 104 5.04 -9.78 -3.82
N ARG A 105 4.40 -8.74 -4.35
CA ARG A 105 5.06 -7.72 -5.16
C ARG A 105 5.65 -6.64 -4.27
N PHE A 106 6.86 -6.22 -4.60
CA PHE A 106 7.57 -5.19 -3.88
C PHE A 106 7.48 -3.86 -4.64
N MET A 107 6.91 -2.84 -4.00
CA MET A 107 6.88 -1.45 -4.47
C MET A 107 7.90 -0.65 -3.65
N LEU A 108 8.98 -0.23 -4.30
CA LEU A 108 10.02 0.59 -3.69
C LEU A 108 9.67 2.06 -3.87
N ASP A 109 9.68 2.82 -2.78
CA ASP A 109 9.44 4.26 -2.78
C ASP A 109 10.72 5.03 -2.40
N PHE A 110 11.33 5.68 -3.38
CA PHE A 110 12.49 6.54 -3.13
C PHE A 110 12.04 7.92 -2.64
N HIS A 111 12.31 8.25 -1.39
CA HIS A 111 12.10 9.60 -0.87
C HIS A 111 13.15 10.61 -1.36
N TYR A 112 14.36 10.15 -1.71
CA TYR A 112 15.51 11.00 -2.06
C TYR A 112 15.78 12.10 -1.04
N SER A 113 15.57 11.79 0.22
CA SER A 113 15.69 12.65 1.38
C SER A 113 16.30 11.85 2.55
N ASP A 114 16.85 12.54 3.54
CA ASP A 114 17.31 11.92 4.80
C ASP A 114 16.14 11.71 5.78
N SER A 115 14.99 12.31 5.51
CA SER A 115 13.77 12.24 6.30
C SER A 115 12.55 12.22 5.37
N TRP A 116 11.36 12.38 5.93
CA TRP A 116 10.11 12.47 5.16
C TRP A 116 10.24 13.48 4.01
N ALA A 117 9.96 13.01 2.80
CA ALA A 117 9.65 13.86 1.66
C ALA A 117 8.14 13.89 1.51
N ASP A 118 7.57 15.08 1.55
CA ASP A 118 6.15 15.36 1.42
C ASP A 118 5.97 16.71 0.71
N PRO A 119 4.73 17.19 0.46
CA PRO A 119 4.52 18.47 -0.26
C PRO A 119 5.22 19.68 0.36
N SER A 120 5.55 19.64 1.64
CA SER A 120 6.21 20.72 2.36
C SER A 120 7.71 20.52 2.56
N HIS A 121 8.20 19.29 2.36
CA HIS A 121 9.56 18.87 2.68
C HIS A 121 10.14 18.11 1.49
N GLN A 122 10.90 18.83 0.64
CA GLN A 122 11.57 18.26 -0.55
C GLN A 122 13.05 18.65 -0.57
N GLU A 123 13.68 18.56 0.61
CA GLU A 123 15.05 19.00 0.80
C GLU A 123 16.04 18.08 0.11
N LEU A 124 17.17 18.66 -0.25
CA LEU A 124 18.33 17.91 -0.74
C LEU A 124 18.97 17.12 0.41
N PRO A 125 19.25 15.81 0.26
CA PRO A 125 19.96 15.05 1.28
C PRO A 125 21.26 15.70 1.73
N SER A 126 21.58 15.64 3.01
CA SER A 126 22.77 16.30 3.58
C SER A 126 24.07 15.83 2.92
N ALA A 127 24.13 14.56 2.52
CA ALA A 127 25.27 13.99 1.80
C ALA A 127 25.41 14.52 0.36
N TRP A 128 24.40 15.21 -0.18
CA TRP A 128 24.37 15.75 -1.55
C TRP A 128 24.49 17.28 -1.59
N LYS A 129 24.81 17.92 -0.48
CA LYS A 129 24.89 19.40 -0.33
C LYS A 129 25.76 20.10 -1.38
N ASP A 130 26.74 19.39 -1.94
CA ASP A 130 27.65 19.92 -2.98
C ASP A 130 27.01 19.90 -4.39
N CYS A 131 25.84 19.28 -4.57
CA CYS A 131 25.06 19.31 -5.80
C CYS A 131 24.26 20.61 -5.86
N THR A 132 24.85 21.69 -6.34
CA THR A 132 24.27 23.03 -6.35
C THR A 132 23.45 23.33 -7.60
N THR A 133 23.67 22.60 -8.70
CA THR A 133 22.94 22.76 -9.97
C THR A 133 21.97 21.59 -10.19
N SER A 134 20.89 21.82 -10.97
CA SER A 134 19.96 20.77 -11.35
C SER A 134 20.63 19.63 -12.11
N ALA A 135 21.66 19.90 -12.91
CA ALA A 135 22.43 18.87 -13.60
C ALA A 135 23.21 17.96 -12.64
N GLN A 136 23.85 18.53 -11.61
CA GLN A 136 24.52 17.75 -10.57
C GLN A 136 23.56 16.91 -9.76
N LYS A 137 22.39 17.47 -9.39
CA LYS A 137 21.31 16.76 -8.69
C LYS A 137 20.80 15.60 -9.52
N ALA A 138 20.55 15.80 -10.82
CA ALA A 138 20.10 14.78 -11.75
C ALA A 138 21.09 13.61 -11.84
N GLU A 139 22.38 13.89 -12.00
CA GLU A 139 23.41 12.85 -12.05
C GLU A 139 23.55 12.12 -10.69
N LYS A 140 23.36 12.83 -9.59
CA LYS A 140 23.38 12.24 -8.26
C LYS A 140 22.18 11.31 -8.03
N VAL A 141 20.98 11.71 -8.45
CA VAL A 141 19.78 10.86 -8.43
C VAL A 141 19.98 9.61 -9.29
N TYR A 142 20.53 9.77 -10.51
CA TYR A 142 20.82 8.62 -11.37
C TYR A 142 21.79 7.63 -10.69
N THR A 143 22.94 8.11 -10.22
CA THR A 143 23.96 7.25 -9.60
C THR A 143 23.41 6.55 -8.36
N TYR A 144 22.76 7.31 -7.46
CA TYR A 144 22.15 6.76 -6.26
C TYR A 144 21.08 5.70 -6.58
N THR A 145 20.13 6.03 -7.43
CA THR A 145 19.06 5.08 -7.83
C THR A 145 19.63 3.80 -8.39
N LYS A 146 20.61 3.92 -9.28
CA LYS A 146 21.29 2.76 -9.90
C LYS A 146 21.99 1.88 -8.87
N GLU A 147 22.76 2.46 -7.97
CA GLU A 147 23.49 1.75 -6.92
C GLU A 147 22.54 1.02 -5.95
N GLN A 148 21.48 1.71 -5.48
CA GLN A 148 20.51 1.11 -4.58
C GLN A 148 19.77 -0.06 -5.25
N LEU A 149 19.31 0.11 -6.48
CA LEU A 149 18.64 -0.96 -7.23
C LEU A 149 19.56 -2.14 -7.51
N GLN A 150 20.81 -1.91 -7.88
CA GLN A 150 21.80 -2.99 -8.06
C GLN A 150 21.99 -3.81 -6.79
N HIS A 151 22.06 -3.14 -5.63
CA HIS A 151 22.15 -3.80 -4.32
C HIS A 151 20.91 -4.65 -4.04
N LEU A 152 19.72 -4.09 -4.21
CA LEU A 152 18.44 -4.79 -4.00
C LEU A 152 18.31 -6.02 -4.91
N VAL A 153 18.66 -5.88 -6.19
CA VAL A 153 18.63 -6.99 -7.16
C VAL A 153 19.60 -8.10 -6.75
N ALA A 154 20.83 -7.75 -6.39
CA ALA A 154 21.85 -8.72 -5.95
C ALA A 154 21.43 -9.48 -4.68
N ALA A 155 20.66 -8.84 -3.81
CA ALA A 155 20.14 -9.43 -2.57
C ALA A 155 18.88 -10.27 -2.76
N GLY A 156 18.28 -10.30 -3.96
CA GLY A 156 17.01 -11.00 -4.22
C GLY A 156 15.75 -10.19 -3.86
N ALA A 157 15.91 -8.88 -3.63
CA ALA A 157 14.82 -7.93 -3.35
C ALA A 157 14.49 -7.06 -4.58
N THR A 158 14.41 -7.66 -5.77
CA THR A 158 14.09 -6.93 -7.01
C THR A 158 12.71 -6.31 -6.94
N PRO A 159 12.55 -4.98 -7.04
CA PRO A 159 11.23 -4.35 -7.01
C PRO A 159 10.43 -4.62 -8.29
N ASP A 160 9.12 -4.76 -8.13
CA ASP A 160 8.16 -4.85 -9.24
C ASP A 160 7.69 -3.45 -9.66
N PHE A 161 7.68 -2.51 -8.71
CA PHE A 161 7.35 -1.10 -8.91
C PHE A 161 8.44 -0.24 -8.27
N VAL A 162 8.78 0.87 -8.92
CA VAL A 162 9.70 1.87 -8.38
C VAL A 162 9.06 3.24 -8.46
N GLN A 163 8.84 3.85 -7.31
CA GLN A 163 8.37 5.22 -7.20
C GLN A 163 9.58 6.14 -7.17
N VAL A 164 9.66 7.06 -8.14
CA VAL A 164 10.76 8.01 -8.30
C VAL A 164 10.36 9.34 -7.67
N GLY A 165 10.63 9.47 -6.38
CA GLY A 165 10.20 10.59 -5.53
C GLY A 165 8.84 10.37 -4.87
N ASN A 166 8.65 10.92 -3.67
CA ASN A 166 7.42 10.87 -2.90
C ASN A 166 6.73 12.23 -2.87
N GLU A 167 5.44 12.29 -3.26
CA GLU A 167 4.57 13.48 -3.23
C GLU A 167 5.22 14.75 -3.83
N ILE A 168 5.80 14.62 -5.02
CA ILE A 168 6.69 15.60 -5.64
C ILE A 168 5.98 16.72 -6.40
N SER A 169 4.72 17.03 -6.07
CA SER A 169 3.96 18.09 -6.76
C SER A 169 4.61 19.47 -6.63
N TYR A 170 5.40 19.69 -5.59
CA TYR A 170 6.15 20.92 -5.37
C TYR A 170 7.64 20.80 -5.69
N GLY A 171 8.05 19.70 -6.36
CA GLY A 171 9.42 19.43 -6.74
C GLY A 171 10.07 18.33 -5.91
N MET A 172 11.39 18.17 -6.02
CA MET A 172 12.20 17.19 -5.25
C MET A 172 13.66 17.61 -5.19
N VAL A 173 14.39 17.06 -4.25
CA VAL A 173 15.84 17.29 -4.04
C VAL A 173 16.24 18.77 -4.08
N GLY A 174 15.41 19.62 -3.46
CA GLY A 174 15.64 21.07 -3.43
C GLY A 174 15.45 21.78 -4.78
N ILE A 175 14.75 21.17 -5.74
CA ILE A 175 14.22 21.82 -6.94
C ILE A 175 12.77 22.15 -6.66
N SER A 176 12.35 23.38 -6.92
CA SER A 176 11.00 23.85 -6.64
C SER A 176 10.20 24.10 -7.92
N VAL A 177 9.00 23.56 -7.93
CA VAL A 177 7.95 23.85 -8.93
C VAL A 177 6.62 24.06 -8.23
N LYS A 178 5.59 24.45 -8.97
CA LYS A 178 4.20 24.49 -8.49
C LYS A 178 3.33 23.61 -9.39
N PRO A 179 2.32 22.93 -8.85
CA PRO A 179 1.39 22.11 -9.64
C PRO A 179 0.34 22.96 -10.40
N TYR A 180 0.64 24.24 -10.63
CA TYR A 180 -0.13 25.21 -11.39
C TYR A 180 0.84 26.23 -12.00
N GLU A 181 0.36 27.08 -12.93
CA GLU A 181 1.21 28.09 -13.56
C GLU A 181 1.82 29.04 -12.53
N HIS A 182 3.15 29.15 -12.53
CA HIS A 182 3.89 30.00 -11.59
C HIS A 182 5.22 30.43 -12.19
N SER A 183 5.57 31.70 -12.04
CA SER A 183 6.86 32.26 -12.45
C SER A 183 7.96 31.84 -11.47
N GLY A 184 9.13 31.48 -11.99
CA GLY A 184 10.28 31.08 -11.19
C GLY A 184 10.39 29.59 -10.90
N ASP A 185 9.48 28.77 -11.43
CA ASP A 185 9.55 27.31 -11.34
C ASP A 185 10.68 26.73 -12.20
N ASP A 186 11.41 25.77 -11.64
CA ASP A 186 12.47 25.04 -12.37
C ASP A 186 11.96 23.69 -12.91
N TRP A 187 10.97 23.75 -13.82
CA TRP A 187 10.44 22.56 -14.49
C TRP A 187 11.51 21.82 -15.31
N ALA A 188 12.45 22.54 -15.94
CA ALA A 188 13.54 21.93 -16.67
C ALA A 188 14.45 21.12 -15.77
N GLY A 189 14.77 21.67 -14.59
CA GLY A 189 15.55 20.97 -13.56
C GLY A 189 14.83 19.74 -13.03
N LEU A 190 13.54 19.85 -12.71
CA LEU A 190 12.75 18.71 -12.23
C LEU A 190 12.66 17.59 -13.28
N LEU A 191 12.38 17.93 -14.55
CA LEU A 191 12.33 16.96 -15.64
C LEU A 191 13.69 16.27 -15.85
N ASN A 192 14.79 16.99 -15.73
CA ASN A 192 16.12 16.39 -15.83
C ASN A 192 16.38 15.38 -14.71
N VAL A 193 16.03 15.73 -13.47
CA VAL A 193 16.18 14.83 -12.30
C VAL A 193 15.31 13.58 -12.48
N LEU A 194 14.04 13.74 -12.84
CA LEU A 194 13.12 12.62 -13.06
C LEU A 194 13.57 11.73 -14.22
N THR A 195 14.00 12.33 -15.34
CA THR A 195 14.53 11.57 -16.49
C THR A 195 15.71 10.68 -16.07
N LYS A 196 16.62 11.21 -15.29
CA LYS A 196 17.80 10.49 -14.80
C LYS A 196 17.43 9.40 -13.80
N GLY A 197 16.48 9.65 -12.89
CA GLY A 197 15.95 8.62 -11.98
C GLY A 197 15.26 7.49 -12.74
N CYS A 198 14.37 7.81 -13.68
CA CYS A 198 13.68 6.81 -14.52
C CYS A 198 14.67 6.02 -15.39
N GLN A 199 15.68 6.68 -15.97
CA GLN A 199 16.74 6.01 -16.73
C GLN A 199 17.46 4.95 -15.88
N ALA A 200 17.84 5.28 -14.64
CA ALA A 200 18.50 4.32 -13.74
C ALA A 200 17.60 3.10 -13.45
N VAL A 201 16.30 3.32 -13.27
CA VAL A 201 15.33 2.22 -13.07
C VAL A 201 15.28 1.34 -14.31
N ARG A 202 15.14 1.90 -15.51
CA ARG A 202 15.08 1.11 -16.76
C ARG A 202 16.34 0.29 -16.99
N GLU A 203 17.51 0.83 -16.64
CA GLU A 203 18.78 0.12 -16.80
C GLU A 203 18.95 -1.07 -15.87
N VAL A 204 18.53 -0.95 -14.60
CA VAL A 204 18.75 -1.97 -13.58
C VAL A 204 17.56 -2.92 -13.43
N CYS A 205 16.35 -2.39 -13.48
CA CYS A 205 15.10 -3.12 -13.30
C CYS A 205 14.15 -2.91 -14.51
N PRO A 206 14.51 -3.37 -15.73
CA PRO A 206 13.75 -3.05 -16.95
C PRO A 206 12.30 -3.58 -16.94
N LYS A 207 11.97 -4.51 -16.05
CA LYS A 207 10.62 -5.04 -15.88
C LYS A 207 9.80 -4.29 -14.83
N ALA A 208 10.44 -3.50 -13.98
CA ALA A 208 9.74 -2.72 -12.98
C ALA A 208 8.92 -1.61 -13.63
N LYS A 209 7.71 -1.37 -13.09
CA LYS A 209 6.89 -0.23 -13.47
C LYS A 209 7.30 1.00 -12.69
N ILE A 210 7.47 2.12 -13.39
CA ILE A 210 7.87 3.40 -12.79
C ILE A 210 6.62 4.20 -12.43
N ILE A 211 6.58 4.66 -11.19
CA ILE A 211 5.51 5.49 -10.64
C ILE A 211 6.05 6.90 -10.40
N ILE A 212 5.30 7.92 -10.84
CA ILE A 212 5.48 9.32 -10.42
C ILE A 212 4.32 9.68 -9.52
N HIS A 213 4.62 10.15 -8.31
CA HIS A 213 3.67 10.29 -7.23
C HIS A 213 3.42 11.74 -6.81
N THR A 214 2.13 12.11 -6.75
CA THR A 214 1.66 13.42 -6.24
C THR A 214 0.48 13.25 -5.29
N GLU A 215 0.26 14.24 -4.42
CA GLU A 215 -0.86 14.29 -3.48
C GLU A 215 -2.07 15.13 -3.97
N ARG A 216 -2.07 15.54 -5.23
CA ARG A 216 -3.07 16.49 -5.75
C ARG A 216 -4.41 15.86 -6.15
N SER A 217 -4.73 14.66 -5.69
CA SER A 217 -5.92 13.89 -6.09
C SER A 217 -7.26 14.59 -5.86
N GLY A 218 -7.33 15.55 -4.94
CA GLY A 218 -8.49 16.41 -4.71
C GLY A 218 -8.57 17.66 -5.60
N LYS A 219 -7.56 17.91 -6.46
CA LYS A 219 -7.43 19.10 -7.30
C LYS A 219 -7.19 18.72 -8.75
N PRO A 220 -8.25 18.48 -9.51
CA PRO A 220 -8.16 17.93 -10.87
C PRO A 220 -7.36 18.83 -11.84
N ASP A 221 -7.47 20.16 -11.71
CA ASP A 221 -6.73 21.09 -12.58
C ASP A 221 -5.23 21.04 -12.30
N ASP A 222 -4.83 21.02 -11.03
CA ASP A 222 -3.43 20.94 -10.61
C ASP A 222 -2.82 19.60 -11.04
N THR A 223 -3.56 18.49 -10.86
CA THR A 223 -3.12 17.15 -11.23
C THR A 223 -2.91 17.05 -12.74
N GLU A 224 -3.86 17.51 -13.54
CA GLU A 224 -3.76 17.51 -15.00
C GLU A 224 -2.58 18.37 -15.47
N PHE A 225 -2.45 19.59 -14.91
CA PHE A 225 -1.33 20.49 -15.23
C PHE A 225 0.01 19.84 -14.95
N TYR A 226 0.17 19.25 -13.76
CA TYR A 226 1.42 18.61 -13.35
C TYR A 226 1.82 17.49 -14.32
N TYR A 227 0.93 16.53 -14.57
CA TYR A 227 1.26 15.39 -15.44
C TYR A 227 1.39 15.76 -16.92
N LYS A 228 0.77 16.85 -17.38
CA LYS A 228 1.07 17.43 -18.70
C LYS A 228 2.50 17.93 -18.83
N LYS A 229 3.08 18.49 -17.76
CA LYS A 229 4.50 18.86 -17.76
C LYS A 229 5.43 17.65 -17.89
N LEU A 230 4.96 16.47 -17.52
CA LEU A 230 5.71 15.20 -17.57
C LEU A 230 5.36 14.32 -18.77
N GLN A 231 4.65 14.82 -19.77
CA GLN A 231 4.13 14.01 -20.90
C GLN A 231 5.21 13.27 -21.67
N ASP A 232 6.43 13.81 -21.76
CA ASP A 232 7.57 13.23 -22.49
C ASP A 232 8.50 12.39 -21.58
N LEU A 233 8.18 12.26 -20.29
CA LEU A 233 8.92 11.45 -19.35
C LEU A 233 8.60 9.97 -19.54
N ASP A 234 9.62 9.10 -19.50
CA ASP A 234 9.45 7.64 -19.53
C ASP A 234 9.06 7.11 -18.13
N TYR A 235 7.76 7.08 -17.86
CA TYR A 235 7.17 6.43 -16.68
C TYR A 235 5.89 5.69 -17.08
N ASP A 236 5.42 4.77 -16.22
CA ASP A 236 4.28 3.89 -16.51
C ASP A 236 2.99 4.34 -15.81
N ILE A 237 3.09 4.82 -14.57
CA ILE A 237 1.97 4.91 -13.62
C ILE A 237 1.91 6.30 -12.99
N ILE A 238 0.72 6.87 -12.97
CA ILE A 238 0.38 8.05 -12.18
C ILE A 238 0.05 7.58 -10.76
N GLY A 239 0.90 7.93 -9.77
CA GLY A 239 0.68 7.66 -8.36
C GLY A 239 -0.03 8.83 -7.68
N LEU A 240 -1.05 8.52 -6.88
CA LEU A 240 -1.80 9.53 -6.13
C LEU A 240 -1.91 9.15 -4.66
N SER A 241 -1.68 10.10 -3.75
CA SER A 241 -2.23 10.03 -2.39
C SER A 241 -3.67 10.49 -2.39
N TYR A 242 -4.55 9.77 -1.70
CA TYR A 242 -5.91 10.22 -1.44
C TYR A 242 -6.30 10.02 0.02
N TYR A 243 -6.35 11.12 0.73
CA TYR A 243 -6.82 11.21 2.11
C TYR A 243 -8.00 12.16 2.15
N PRO A 244 -9.25 11.70 2.42
CA PRO A 244 -10.43 12.58 2.30
C PRO A 244 -10.40 13.76 3.26
N PHE A 245 -9.74 13.65 4.39
CA PHE A 245 -9.56 14.74 5.36
C PHE A 245 -8.57 15.84 4.91
N TYR A 246 -7.82 15.61 3.79
CA TYR A 246 -7.01 16.62 3.11
C TYR A 246 -7.53 16.93 1.70
N HIS A 247 -8.00 15.92 0.97
CA HIS A 247 -8.29 16.04 -0.46
C HIS A 247 -9.79 16.15 -0.78
N GLY A 248 -10.64 16.10 0.26
CA GLY A 248 -12.08 16.24 0.12
C GLY A 248 -12.80 14.93 -0.22
N VAL A 249 -14.07 15.03 -0.54
CA VAL A 249 -14.96 13.90 -0.78
C VAL A 249 -14.61 13.13 -2.06
N LEU A 250 -15.10 11.89 -2.19
CA LEU A 250 -14.85 11.03 -3.34
C LEU A 250 -15.22 11.64 -4.69
N GLN A 251 -16.14 12.60 -4.73
CA GLN A 251 -16.47 13.30 -5.97
C GLN A 251 -15.28 14.10 -6.53
N ASN A 252 -14.42 14.65 -5.68
CA ASN A 252 -13.20 15.34 -6.12
C ASN A 252 -12.23 14.34 -6.78
N LEU A 253 -12.00 13.19 -6.12
CA LEU A 253 -11.20 12.11 -6.68
C LEU A 253 -11.80 11.60 -8.00
N ARG A 254 -13.12 11.40 -8.08
CA ARG A 254 -13.80 10.98 -9.31
C ARG A 254 -13.52 11.95 -10.47
N THR A 255 -13.59 13.24 -10.21
CA THR A 255 -13.31 14.27 -11.23
C THR A 255 -11.86 14.17 -11.71
N THR A 256 -10.91 14.02 -10.78
CA THR A 256 -9.49 13.83 -11.12
C THR A 256 -9.27 12.58 -11.95
N LEU A 257 -9.80 11.43 -11.53
CA LEU A 257 -9.66 10.16 -12.26
C LEU A 257 -10.30 10.23 -13.65
N THR A 258 -11.45 10.88 -13.79
CA THR A 258 -12.10 11.09 -15.10
C THR A 258 -11.20 11.87 -16.05
N ARG A 259 -10.57 12.95 -15.56
CA ARG A 259 -9.62 13.73 -16.37
C ARG A 259 -8.38 12.92 -16.74
N LEU A 260 -7.77 12.24 -15.79
CA LEU A 260 -6.60 11.39 -16.04
C LEU A 260 -6.90 10.30 -17.07
N TYR A 261 -8.05 9.65 -16.97
CA TYR A 261 -8.49 8.66 -17.94
C TYR A 261 -8.63 9.23 -19.36
N SER A 262 -9.15 10.45 -19.48
CA SER A 262 -9.34 11.13 -20.76
C SER A 262 -8.05 11.69 -21.35
N VAL A 263 -7.20 12.31 -20.52
CA VAL A 263 -6.01 13.06 -20.97
C VAL A 263 -4.79 12.15 -21.15
N PHE A 264 -4.69 11.09 -20.32
CA PHE A 264 -3.55 10.16 -20.30
C PHE A 264 -3.99 8.70 -20.49
N PRO A 265 -4.62 8.36 -21.64
CA PRO A 265 -5.26 7.04 -21.85
C PRO A 265 -4.27 5.86 -21.83
N GLY A 266 -2.96 6.14 -21.96
CA GLY A 266 -1.90 5.12 -21.92
C GLY A 266 -1.25 4.94 -20.55
N LYS A 267 -1.73 5.65 -19.51
CA LYS A 267 -1.17 5.57 -18.16
C LYS A 267 -2.11 4.85 -17.22
N ASP A 268 -1.57 3.91 -16.46
CA ASP A 268 -2.27 3.38 -15.28
C ASP A 268 -2.24 4.40 -14.14
N VAL A 269 -3.22 4.30 -13.25
CA VAL A 269 -3.31 5.12 -12.02
C VAL A 269 -3.29 4.19 -10.82
N HIS A 270 -2.42 4.49 -9.85
CA HIS A 270 -2.42 3.84 -8.54
C HIS A 270 -2.75 4.84 -7.44
N ILE A 271 -3.67 4.50 -6.56
CA ILE A 271 -3.78 5.14 -5.25
C ILE A 271 -2.69 4.50 -4.39
N VAL A 272 -1.51 5.13 -4.38
CA VAL A 272 -0.32 4.60 -3.69
C VAL A 272 -0.34 4.87 -2.19
N GLU A 273 -1.21 5.80 -1.76
CA GLU A 273 -1.47 6.07 -0.36
C GLU A 273 -2.93 6.41 -0.13
N THR A 274 -3.54 5.77 0.85
CA THR A 274 -4.82 6.15 1.42
C THR A 274 -4.92 5.66 2.86
N ALA A 275 -5.68 6.36 3.69
CA ALA A 275 -6.06 5.91 5.02
C ALA A 275 -7.30 6.67 5.49
N TYR A 276 -7.96 6.17 6.53
CA TYR A 276 -9.05 6.86 7.20
C TYR A 276 -8.98 6.64 8.71
N PRO A 277 -9.25 7.69 9.51
CA PRO A 277 -9.19 7.58 10.96
C PRO A 277 -10.29 6.69 11.52
N ILE A 278 -10.02 6.09 12.67
CA ILE A 278 -10.91 5.15 13.33
C ILE A 278 -11.69 5.82 14.45
N GLN A 279 -10.98 6.43 15.43
CA GLN A 279 -11.58 6.87 16.70
C GLN A 279 -11.69 8.37 16.88
N TRP A 280 -10.72 9.13 16.38
CA TRP A 280 -10.70 10.59 16.50
C TRP A 280 -10.29 11.24 15.20
N TRP A 281 -10.78 12.44 15.06
CA TRP A 281 -10.51 13.25 13.88
C TRP A 281 -9.10 13.84 13.94
N PRO A 282 -8.32 13.81 12.85
CA PRO A 282 -6.99 14.42 12.83
C PRO A 282 -7.08 15.94 13.05
N GLU A 283 -6.21 16.48 13.91
CA GLU A 283 -6.19 17.92 14.21
C GLU A 283 -5.75 18.76 13.01
N ASP A 284 -4.91 18.18 12.15
CA ASP A 284 -4.39 18.80 10.93
C ASP A 284 -5.29 18.61 9.70
N ALA A 285 -6.46 18.00 9.86
CA ALA A 285 -7.44 17.82 8.79
C ALA A 285 -7.94 19.16 8.25
N THR A 286 -7.86 19.33 6.93
CA THR A 286 -8.32 20.54 6.25
C THR A 286 -9.76 20.46 5.73
N VAL A 287 -10.31 19.25 5.64
CA VAL A 287 -11.68 18.97 5.17
C VAL A 287 -12.39 18.04 6.14
N ASP A 288 -13.54 18.46 6.65
CA ASP A 288 -14.38 17.61 7.53
C ASP A 288 -15.29 16.71 6.70
N THR A 289 -15.00 15.41 6.69
CA THR A 289 -15.79 14.40 5.99
C THR A 289 -16.59 13.47 6.93
N ARG A 290 -16.66 13.80 8.22
CA ARG A 290 -17.37 12.98 9.24
C ARG A 290 -18.87 12.85 9.02
N SER A 291 -19.48 13.78 8.29
CA SER A 291 -20.89 13.64 7.89
C SER A 291 -21.12 12.49 6.92
N THR A 292 -20.11 12.13 6.13
CA THR A 292 -20.18 11.02 5.16
C THR A 292 -19.67 9.72 5.78
N TRP A 293 -18.56 9.79 6.50
CA TRP A 293 -17.90 8.64 7.16
C TRP A 293 -17.67 8.99 8.63
N PRO A 294 -18.62 8.63 9.52
CA PRO A 294 -18.57 9.02 10.92
C PRO A 294 -17.34 8.46 11.65
N VAL A 295 -16.61 9.31 12.35
CA VAL A 295 -15.49 8.93 13.23
C VAL A 295 -15.98 9.11 14.66
N LYS A 296 -15.99 8.01 15.44
CA LYS A 296 -16.46 7.98 16.81
C LYS A 296 -15.55 7.07 17.64
N GLU A 297 -15.29 7.45 18.87
CA GLU A 297 -14.60 6.61 19.84
C GLU A 297 -15.30 5.25 20.00
N GLY A 298 -14.52 4.17 19.92
CA GLY A 298 -15.01 2.80 20.03
C GLY A 298 -15.79 2.26 18.83
N ALA A 299 -15.86 2.99 17.70
CA ALA A 299 -16.52 2.56 16.48
C ALA A 299 -15.59 2.71 15.26
N CYS A 300 -15.61 1.73 14.38
CA CYS A 300 -14.79 1.71 13.16
C CYS A 300 -15.64 1.75 11.87
N ASP A 301 -16.93 2.02 12.00
CA ASP A 301 -17.87 2.03 10.88
C ASP A 301 -17.48 3.03 9.80
N GLY A 302 -16.91 4.19 10.19
CA GLY A 302 -16.48 5.23 9.26
C GLY A 302 -15.33 4.75 8.36
N GLN A 303 -14.33 4.07 8.93
CA GLN A 303 -13.20 3.54 8.19
C GLN A 303 -13.65 2.45 7.20
N TYR A 304 -14.50 1.54 7.65
CA TYR A 304 -15.07 0.49 6.81
C TYR A 304 -15.91 1.07 5.66
N LYS A 305 -16.82 2.01 5.99
CA LYS A 305 -17.69 2.66 4.99
C LYS A 305 -16.85 3.44 3.97
N TYR A 306 -15.86 4.20 4.44
CA TYR A 306 -14.93 4.90 3.56
C TYR A 306 -14.26 3.94 2.57
N THR A 307 -13.69 2.86 3.09
CA THR A 307 -12.99 1.87 2.26
C THR A 307 -13.92 1.23 1.23
N THR A 308 -15.14 0.90 1.63
CA THR A 308 -16.16 0.33 0.72
C THR A 308 -16.53 1.30 -0.38
N ASP A 309 -16.80 2.56 -0.03
CA ASP A 309 -17.16 3.61 -0.98
C ASP A 309 -15.98 3.93 -1.94
N LEU A 310 -14.74 3.96 -1.42
CA LEU A 310 -13.55 4.16 -2.23
C LEU A 310 -13.35 3.03 -3.23
N VAL A 311 -13.38 1.78 -2.79
CA VAL A 311 -13.24 0.60 -3.67
C VAL A 311 -14.32 0.62 -4.75
N GLY A 312 -15.56 0.94 -4.39
CA GLY A 312 -16.66 1.07 -5.35
C GLY A 312 -16.37 2.12 -6.42
N LEU A 313 -15.88 3.30 -6.02
CA LEU A 313 -15.51 4.36 -6.96
C LEU A 313 -14.36 3.95 -7.88
N LEU A 314 -13.30 3.35 -7.33
CA LEU A 314 -12.10 3.04 -8.12
C LEU A 314 -12.39 1.99 -9.21
N LYS A 315 -13.29 1.06 -8.96
CA LYS A 315 -13.71 0.02 -9.93
C LYS A 315 -14.44 0.57 -11.14
N ASP A 316 -14.93 1.81 -11.11
CA ASP A 316 -15.52 2.48 -12.27
C ASP A 316 -14.46 2.85 -13.34
N PHE A 317 -13.16 2.80 -12.99
CA PHE A 317 -12.07 3.26 -13.84
C PHE A 317 -11.13 2.11 -14.22
N LYS A 318 -11.14 1.71 -15.48
CA LYS A 318 -10.32 0.58 -15.99
C LYS A 318 -8.81 0.80 -15.90
N ASN A 319 -8.36 2.04 -15.88
CA ASN A 319 -6.95 2.41 -15.75
C ASN A 319 -6.50 2.58 -14.29
N VAL A 320 -7.40 2.51 -13.31
CA VAL A 320 -7.00 2.45 -11.90
C VAL A 320 -6.65 1.01 -11.58
N LYS A 321 -5.35 0.76 -11.29
CA LYS A 321 -4.78 -0.58 -11.14
C LYS A 321 -4.21 -0.86 -9.77
N GLY A 322 -4.03 0.14 -8.91
CA GLY A 322 -3.42 -0.05 -7.59
C GLY A 322 -4.16 0.68 -6.48
N LEU A 323 -4.23 0.04 -5.32
CA LEU A 323 -4.78 0.60 -4.08
C LEU A 323 -3.94 0.15 -2.90
N MET A 324 -3.22 1.10 -2.27
CA MET A 324 -2.34 0.86 -1.14
C MET A 324 -2.85 1.60 0.10
N TRP A 325 -3.05 0.87 1.20
CA TRP A 325 -3.30 1.47 2.50
C TRP A 325 -1.99 1.96 3.10
N TRP A 326 -1.97 3.17 3.64
CA TRP A 326 -0.78 3.72 4.27
C TRP A 326 -0.77 3.40 5.76
N PHE A 327 0.28 2.74 6.23
CA PHE A 327 0.45 2.23 7.60
C PHE A 327 -0.64 1.25 8.09
N PRO A 328 -0.93 0.17 7.36
CA PRO A 328 -1.88 -0.83 7.85
C PRO A 328 -1.40 -1.52 9.12
N GLU A 329 -0.10 -1.74 9.26
CA GLU A 329 0.56 -2.42 10.38
C GLU A 329 0.65 -1.57 11.65
N GLU A 330 0.21 -0.33 11.57
CA GLU A 330 0.33 0.60 12.66
C GLU A 330 -0.37 0.09 13.91
N ALA A 331 0.38 0.12 14.99
CA ALA A 331 0.04 -0.49 16.24
C ALA A 331 -0.30 0.57 17.29
N GLY A 332 -1.31 1.39 17.01
CA GLY A 332 -1.82 2.36 18.01
C GLY A 332 -2.16 1.66 19.32
N ASN A 333 -1.86 2.27 20.44
CA ASN A 333 -2.07 1.68 21.75
C ASN A 333 -3.40 2.05 22.42
N GLY A 334 -4.24 2.80 21.71
CA GLY A 334 -5.52 3.25 22.27
C GLY A 334 -5.42 4.26 23.41
N ASP A 335 -4.22 4.58 23.87
CA ASP A 335 -3.95 5.55 24.93
C ASP A 335 -3.24 6.77 24.34
N ASN A 336 -3.94 7.88 24.24
CA ASN A 336 -3.44 9.13 23.67
C ASN A 336 -2.17 9.66 24.33
N ALA A 337 -1.92 9.34 25.60
CA ALA A 337 -0.76 9.83 26.34
C ALA A 337 0.54 9.09 25.99
N ASN A 338 0.45 7.87 25.43
CA ASN A 338 1.60 6.99 25.19
C ASN A 338 1.82 6.64 23.70
N TRP A 339 1.13 7.31 22.83
CA TRP A 339 1.18 7.06 21.38
C TRP A 339 2.57 7.12 20.78
N ASN A 340 3.42 7.90 21.39
CA ASN A 340 4.73 8.25 20.85
C ASN A 340 5.83 7.24 21.20
N THR A 341 5.55 6.12 21.86
CA THR A 341 6.61 5.28 22.42
C THR A 341 6.42 3.77 22.27
N MET A 342 5.54 3.30 21.41
CA MET A 342 5.28 1.85 21.34
C MET A 342 6.49 1.01 20.94
N SER A 343 7.32 1.51 20.05
CA SER A 343 8.54 0.83 19.60
C SER A 343 9.81 1.54 20.04
N GLY A 344 9.70 2.57 20.88
CA GLY A 344 10.77 3.54 21.07
C GLY A 344 10.85 4.55 19.93
N VAL A 345 10.00 4.41 18.94
CA VAL A 345 9.84 5.34 17.81
C VAL A 345 8.70 6.30 18.15
N VAL A 346 8.96 7.58 18.06
CA VAL A 346 7.92 8.60 18.18
C VAL A 346 7.09 8.58 16.90
N ILE A 347 5.86 8.12 16.96
CA ILE A 347 4.97 8.08 15.80
C ILE A 347 4.00 9.24 15.90
N SER A 348 3.88 10.01 14.80
CA SER A 348 3.02 11.17 14.70
C SER A 348 1.53 10.79 14.71
N GLY A 349 0.63 11.77 14.69
CA GLY A 349 -0.84 11.58 14.72
C GLY A 349 -1.47 10.68 13.64
N TRP A 350 -0.69 9.92 12.88
CA TRP A 350 -1.15 8.93 11.89
C TRP A 350 -1.61 7.62 12.51
N LEU A 351 -1.35 7.40 13.78
CA LEU A 351 -1.64 6.19 14.56
C LEU A 351 -3.06 5.67 14.48
N ASN A 352 -3.99 6.55 14.41
CA ASN A 352 -5.43 6.27 14.40
C ASN A 352 -5.94 5.75 13.05
N ARG A 353 -5.05 5.25 12.18
CA ARG A 353 -5.36 4.84 10.79
C ARG A 353 -4.94 3.41 10.48
N GLY A 354 -4.29 2.74 11.44
CA GLY A 354 -3.90 1.33 11.35
C GLY A 354 -5.10 0.39 11.29
N LEU A 355 -4.83 -0.87 10.98
CA LEU A 355 -5.86 -1.90 10.81
C LEU A 355 -5.86 -2.92 11.96
N TRP A 356 -5.05 -2.70 12.98
CA TRP A 356 -4.98 -3.49 14.21
C TRP A 356 -5.22 -2.64 15.45
N TRP A 357 -5.77 -3.24 16.49
CA TRP A 357 -6.12 -2.61 17.75
C TRP A 357 -5.46 -3.27 18.94
N PRO A 358 -5.02 -2.51 19.94
CA PRO A 358 -4.56 -3.10 21.18
C PRO A 358 -5.69 -3.82 21.90
N THR A 359 -5.41 -5.02 22.41
CA THR A 359 -6.38 -5.83 23.17
C THR A 359 -6.40 -5.52 24.65
N VAL A 360 -5.34 -4.86 25.17
CA VAL A 360 -5.17 -4.53 26.59
C VAL A 360 -4.57 -3.15 26.71
N SER A 361 -5.10 -2.30 27.59
CA SER A 361 -4.48 -1.02 27.94
C SER A 361 -3.40 -1.20 29.00
N GLY A 362 -2.27 -0.49 28.89
CA GLY A 362 -1.18 -0.52 29.86
C GLY A 362 0.17 -0.12 29.29
N ASN A 363 1.15 0.09 30.14
CA ASN A 363 2.52 0.41 29.72
C ASN A 363 3.21 -0.85 29.20
N GLY A 364 3.40 -0.97 27.91
CA GLY A 364 4.15 -2.07 27.32
C GLY A 364 3.62 -2.58 25.98
N HIS A 365 4.27 -3.63 25.51
CA HIS A 365 3.94 -4.25 24.23
C HIS A 365 2.79 -5.23 24.41
N TRP A 366 1.63 -4.93 23.89
CA TRP A 366 0.45 -5.79 23.94
C TRP A 366 0.11 -6.37 22.59
N PRO A 367 -0.63 -7.47 22.59
CA PRO A 367 -1.17 -8.04 21.37
C PRO A 367 -2.15 -7.08 20.69
N LEU A 368 -2.01 -6.97 19.37
CA LEU A 368 -2.88 -6.18 18.51
C LEU A 368 -3.82 -7.12 17.78
N LYS A 369 -5.11 -7.03 18.08
CA LYS A 369 -6.14 -7.75 17.37
C LYS A 369 -6.51 -7.00 16.08
N VAL A 370 -6.79 -7.73 15.00
CA VAL A 370 -7.42 -7.16 13.79
C VAL A 370 -8.65 -6.38 14.20
N GLY A 371 -8.75 -5.14 13.76
CA GLY A 371 -9.93 -4.32 13.98
C GLY A 371 -11.17 -4.95 13.34
N ASP A 372 -12.31 -4.80 13.98
CA ASP A 372 -13.59 -5.33 13.49
C ASP A 372 -14.10 -4.58 12.24
N THR A 373 -13.29 -3.69 11.68
CA THR A 373 -13.64 -2.87 10.52
C THR A 373 -13.86 -3.67 9.25
N GLY A 374 -13.27 -4.84 9.13
CA GLY A 374 -13.26 -5.61 7.88
C GLY A 374 -12.45 -4.99 6.75
N VAL A 375 -11.73 -3.89 6.99
CA VAL A 375 -10.99 -3.13 5.96
C VAL A 375 -9.96 -4.00 5.25
N LEU A 376 -9.21 -4.85 5.98
CA LEU A 376 -8.23 -5.77 5.42
C LEU A 376 -8.80 -6.63 4.27
N TRP A 377 -10.03 -7.10 4.45
CA TRP A 377 -10.75 -7.93 3.47
C TRP A 377 -11.52 -7.10 2.44
N THR A 378 -11.99 -5.91 2.81
CA THR A 378 -12.69 -5.00 1.90
C THR A 378 -11.76 -4.49 0.81
N LEU A 379 -10.50 -4.20 1.15
CA LEU A 379 -9.50 -3.74 0.18
C LEU A 379 -9.32 -4.73 -0.98
N ARG A 380 -9.31 -6.03 -0.73
CA ARG A 380 -9.19 -7.03 -1.80
C ARG A 380 -10.35 -7.02 -2.80
N ASN A 381 -11.52 -6.47 -2.43
CA ASN A 381 -12.65 -6.34 -3.34
C ASN A 381 -12.37 -5.37 -4.50
N PHE A 382 -11.26 -4.63 -4.41
CA PHE A 382 -10.71 -3.86 -5.53
C PHE A 382 -10.21 -4.77 -6.66
N LEU A 383 -9.68 -5.95 -6.33
CA LEU A 383 -9.20 -6.91 -7.32
C LEU A 383 -10.35 -7.48 -8.15
N SER A 384 -10.12 -7.68 -9.44
CA SER A 384 -11.01 -8.52 -10.26
C SER A 384 -10.96 -9.99 -9.78
N PRO A 385 -11.96 -10.82 -10.10
CA PRO A 385 -11.94 -12.24 -9.76
C PRO A 385 -10.67 -12.94 -10.27
N GLU A 386 -10.20 -12.62 -11.44
CA GLU A 386 -8.99 -13.17 -12.06
C GLU A 386 -7.72 -12.75 -11.26
N ALA A 387 -7.65 -11.48 -10.83
CA ALA A 387 -6.51 -10.97 -10.06
C ALA A 387 -6.50 -11.47 -8.61
N SER A 388 -7.66 -11.84 -8.06
CA SER A 388 -7.78 -12.35 -6.69
C SER A 388 -7.37 -13.83 -6.55
N GLY A 389 -6.98 -14.50 -7.64
CA GLY A 389 -6.65 -15.93 -7.64
C GLY A 389 -7.84 -16.85 -7.34
N ILE A 390 -9.06 -16.35 -7.50
CA ILE A 390 -10.29 -17.14 -7.33
C ILE A 390 -10.54 -17.89 -8.63
N GLU A 391 -9.80 -18.98 -8.86
CA GLU A 391 -9.95 -19.79 -10.08
C GLU A 391 -11.20 -20.68 -10.12
N ASN A 392 -11.89 -20.88 -8.99
CA ASN A 392 -13.06 -21.79 -8.91
C ASN A 392 -14.21 -21.17 -8.14
N ILE A 393 -15.06 -20.41 -8.84
CA ILE A 393 -16.40 -20.08 -8.35
C ILE A 393 -17.32 -21.24 -8.79
N THR A 394 -17.71 -22.07 -7.85
CA THR A 394 -18.75 -23.09 -8.13
C THR A 394 -20.10 -22.39 -8.06
N ILE A 395 -20.84 -22.31 -9.16
CA ILE A 395 -22.24 -21.93 -9.17
C ILE A 395 -23.02 -23.12 -8.61
N GLY A 396 -23.45 -23.01 -7.36
CA GLY A 396 -24.30 -24.04 -6.73
C GLY A 396 -25.76 -23.82 -7.09
N ASP A 397 -26.42 -24.86 -7.60
CA ASP A 397 -27.88 -24.85 -7.72
C ASP A 397 -28.52 -24.76 -6.33
N ALA A 398 -29.56 -23.95 -6.21
CA ALA A 398 -30.26 -23.67 -4.96
C ALA A 398 -30.87 -24.92 -4.26
N ASN A 399 -30.81 -26.08 -4.90
CA ASN A 399 -31.37 -27.35 -4.45
C ASN A 399 -30.34 -28.46 -4.17
N SER A 400 -29.03 -28.18 -4.22
CA SER A 400 -28.05 -29.19 -3.84
C SER A 400 -28.02 -29.35 -2.31
N SER A 401 -28.38 -30.53 -1.82
CA SER A 401 -28.19 -30.91 -0.43
C SER A 401 -26.67 -30.86 -0.13
N PHE A 402 -26.26 -29.92 0.68
CA PHE A 402 -24.87 -29.72 1.05
C PHE A 402 -24.48 -30.79 2.10
N SER A 403 -23.69 -31.78 1.70
CA SER A 403 -22.99 -32.70 2.61
C SER A 403 -21.62 -32.09 2.91
N GLY A 404 -21.56 -31.02 3.72
CA GLY A 404 -20.30 -30.42 4.16
C GLY A 404 -19.76 -31.12 5.40
N GLU A 405 -18.44 -31.29 5.46
CA GLU A 405 -17.78 -31.66 6.70
C GLU A 405 -18.03 -30.59 7.76
N THR A 406 -18.52 -31.01 8.90
CA THR A 406 -18.77 -30.18 10.09
C THR A 406 -17.46 -29.85 10.80
N ASP A 407 -17.38 -28.70 11.50
CA ASP A 407 -16.31 -28.43 12.46
C ASP A 407 -16.45 -29.40 13.67
N ASP A 408 -15.47 -29.39 14.59
CA ASP A 408 -15.46 -30.23 15.80
C ASP A 408 -16.70 -30.02 16.71
N ARG A 409 -17.60 -29.09 16.36
CA ARG A 409 -18.90 -28.80 17.01
C ARG A 409 -20.10 -29.16 16.12
N GLY A 410 -19.89 -29.65 14.90
CA GLY A 410 -20.96 -30.10 14.01
C GLY A 410 -21.63 -29.02 13.17
N ASP A 411 -21.12 -27.77 13.12
CA ASP A 411 -21.77 -26.65 12.46
C ASP A 411 -21.20 -26.32 11.07
N ASN A 412 -22.07 -26.28 10.06
CA ASN A 412 -21.78 -25.79 8.71
C ASN A 412 -21.89 -24.25 8.67
N LEU A 413 -20.85 -23.55 9.10
CA LEU A 413 -20.85 -22.11 9.09
C LEU A 413 -20.66 -21.54 7.68
N ILE A 414 -21.54 -20.61 7.31
CA ILE A 414 -21.51 -19.89 6.03
C ILE A 414 -21.14 -18.44 6.32
N TYR A 415 -20.15 -17.94 5.59
CA TYR A 415 -19.70 -16.56 5.68
C TYR A 415 -20.01 -15.82 4.39
N ASN A 416 -20.39 -14.55 4.48
CA ASN A 416 -20.48 -13.68 3.31
C ASN A 416 -19.09 -13.28 2.81
N ALA A 417 -19.01 -12.55 1.70
CA ALA A 417 -17.76 -12.08 1.12
C ALA A 417 -16.97 -11.13 2.06
N GLN A 418 -17.61 -10.60 3.09
CA GLN A 418 -17.05 -9.74 4.12
C GLN A 418 -16.51 -10.53 5.33
N GLY A 419 -16.57 -11.87 5.30
CA GLY A 419 -16.15 -12.73 6.40
C GLY A 419 -17.10 -12.80 7.59
N GLN A 420 -18.31 -12.24 7.49
CA GLN A 420 -19.34 -12.34 8.53
C GLN A 420 -20.05 -13.69 8.42
N CYS A 421 -20.20 -14.38 9.54
CA CYS A 421 -21.02 -15.58 9.61
C CYS A 421 -22.51 -15.18 9.41
N VAL A 422 -23.11 -15.68 8.34
CA VAL A 422 -24.50 -15.35 7.96
C VAL A 422 -25.47 -16.49 8.21
N GLY A 423 -25.00 -17.62 8.74
CA GLY A 423 -25.84 -18.75 9.11
C GLY A 423 -25.19 -20.09 8.83
N THR A 424 -26.01 -21.13 8.96
CA THR A 424 -25.63 -22.53 8.72
C THR A 424 -26.35 -23.14 7.52
N SER A 425 -27.24 -22.39 6.86
CA SER A 425 -28.04 -22.80 5.68
C SER A 425 -28.04 -21.69 4.64
N PHE A 426 -28.03 -22.08 3.36
CA PHE A 426 -28.15 -21.16 2.24
C PHE A 426 -29.59 -20.74 1.94
N GLU A 427 -30.61 -21.37 2.56
CA GLU A 427 -32.02 -21.28 2.13
C GLU A 427 -32.57 -19.86 2.03
N ASN A 428 -32.21 -18.96 2.92
CA ASN A 428 -32.73 -17.59 2.98
C ASN A 428 -31.67 -16.50 2.71
N LEU A 429 -30.49 -16.87 2.22
CA LEU A 429 -29.47 -15.90 1.94
C LEU A 429 -29.73 -15.20 0.59
N PRO A 430 -29.48 -13.89 0.45
CA PRO A 430 -29.62 -13.18 -0.82
C PRO A 430 -28.60 -13.68 -1.85
N LYS A 431 -28.79 -13.29 -3.13
CA LYS A 431 -27.78 -13.58 -4.16
C LYS A 431 -26.46 -12.92 -3.78
N GLY A 432 -25.37 -13.68 -3.81
CA GLY A 432 -24.04 -13.19 -3.44
C GLY A 432 -23.00 -14.28 -3.38
N LEU A 433 -21.74 -13.87 -3.11
CA LEU A 433 -20.63 -14.79 -2.88
C LEU A 433 -20.60 -15.19 -1.40
N TYR A 434 -20.58 -16.48 -1.15
CA TYR A 434 -20.50 -17.06 0.18
C TYR A 434 -19.29 -17.97 0.30
N ILE A 435 -18.76 -18.08 1.52
CA ILE A 435 -17.57 -18.86 1.83
C ILE A 435 -17.97 -19.87 2.91
N THR A 436 -17.67 -21.12 2.66
CA THR A 436 -17.66 -22.17 3.69
C THR A 436 -16.22 -22.62 3.90
N ARG A 437 -15.95 -23.44 4.92
CA ARG A 437 -14.60 -23.91 5.28
C ARG A 437 -13.73 -24.31 4.06
N ASN A 438 -14.34 -24.89 3.02
CA ASN A 438 -13.62 -25.47 1.88
C ASN A 438 -14.09 -25.00 0.50
N LYS A 439 -15.07 -24.11 0.40
CA LYS A 439 -15.66 -23.73 -0.90
C LYS A 439 -16.13 -22.27 -0.89
N LYS A 440 -15.97 -21.64 -2.05
CA LYS A 440 -16.63 -20.36 -2.37
C LYS A 440 -17.84 -20.68 -3.24
N ILE A 441 -18.99 -20.17 -2.87
CA ILE A 441 -20.27 -20.47 -3.52
C ILE A 441 -20.90 -19.14 -3.95
N LEU A 442 -21.18 -19.00 -5.24
CA LEU A 442 -21.98 -17.90 -5.78
C LEU A 442 -23.43 -18.38 -5.82
N ARG A 443 -24.34 -17.66 -5.14
CA ARG A 443 -25.79 -17.92 -5.13
C ARG A 443 -26.55 -16.94 -6.01
#